data_a223de4e5b09a5af405a6eeccdae4179
#
_entry.id   a223de4e5b09a5af405a6eeccdae4179
#
_cell.length_a   1.000
_cell.length_b   1.000
_cell.length_c   1.000
_cell.angle_alpha   90.00
_cell.angle_beta   90.00
_cell.angle_gamma   90.00
#
_symmetry.space_group_name_H-M   'P 1'
#
loop_
_entity.id
_entity.type
_entity.pdbx_description
1 polymer ?
#
loop_
_entity_poly.entity_id
_entity_poly.type
_entity_poly.pdbx_seq_one_letter_code
_entity_poly.pdbx_strand_id
1 'polypeptide(L)'
;QTDTSPATYAAIDGGEAYDILLAPGDPSCFGADPDLLLNWWYGDNVWMQTRCPWKESAEWQKLHGLMDEALAAEGDEQQKKWNECFDIIADNAVLYPVVHVKTVSASWDDPSTAPNGEALDGFKGIGTTSMSFRGVATVKA
;
A
#
# COMPACT_ATOMS: atom_id res chain seq x y z
N GLN A 1 -18.82 -14.28 2.48
CA GLN A 1 -19.01 -13.58 3.77
C GLN A 1 -18.39 -12.20 3.65
N THR A 2 -19.02 -11.17 4.20
CA THR A 2 -18.50 -9.80 4.25
C THR A 2 -18.42 -9.39 5.72
N ASP A 3 -17.25 -8.90 6.14
CA ASP A 3 -17.02 -8.48 7.51
C ASP A 3 -16.09 -7.26 7.55
N THR A 4 -15.85 -6.71 8.73
CA THR A 4 -14.86 -5.65 8.90
C THR A 4 -13.44 -6.21 8.76
N SER A 5 -12.49 -5.43 8.22
CA SER A 5 -11.10 -5.87 8.09
C SER A 5 -10.50 -6.40 9.41
N PRO A 6 -10.69 -5.75 10.58
CA PRO A 6 -10.17 -6.29 11.83
C PRO A 6 -10.74 -7.65 12.21
N ALA A 7 -12.04 -7.88 12.01
CA ALA A 7 -12.68 -9.17 12.31
C ALA A 7 -12.19 -10.27 11.36
N THR A 8 -12.07 -9.95 10.06
CA THR A 8 -11.54 -10.88 9.05
C THR A 8 -10.10 -11.28 9.37
N TYR A 9 -9.23 -10.33 9.69
CA TYR A 9 -7.85 -10.65 10.05
C TYR A 9 -7.75 -11.46 11.34
N ALA A 10 -8.55 -11.14 12.36
CA ALA A 10 -8.58 -11.92 13.59
C ALA A 10 -9.03 -13.37 13.37
N ALA A 11 -9.98 -13.62 12.47
CA ALA A 11 -10.41 -14.96 12.13
C ALA A 11 -9.30 -15.75 11.42
N ILE A 12 -8.63 -15.15 10.44
CA ILE A 12 -7.50 -15.76 9.72
C ILE A 12 -6.33 -16.03 10.68
N ASP A 13 -5.97 -15.06 11.51
CA ASP A 13 -4.92 -15.22 12.52
C ASP A 13 -5.27 -16.29 13.56
N GLY A 14 -6.56 -16.54 13.78
CA GLY A 14 -7.08 -17.64 14.59
C GLY A 14 -7.11 -19.00 13.89
N GLY A 15 -6.67 -19.08 12.63
CA GLY A 15 -6.60 -20.32 11.85
C GLY A 15 -7.80 -20.60 10.96
N GLU A 16 -8.71 -19.64 10.74
CA GLU A 16 -9.79 -19.80 9.78
C GLU A 16 -9.24 -19.81 8.35
N ALA A 17 -9.59 -20.85 7.59
CA ALA A 17 -9.16 -20.99 6.20
C ALA A 17 -9.99 -20.09 5.27
N TYR A 18 -9.36 -19.61 4.21
CA TYR A 18 -10.01 -18.85 3.15
C TYR A 18 -9.47 -19.24 1.78
N ASP A 19 -10.31 -19.10 0.76
CA ASP A 19 -9.89 -19.30 -0.64
C ASP A 19 -9.45 -17.98 -1.28
N ILE A 20 -10.17 -16.90 -1.02
CA ILE A 20 -9.90 -15.55 -1.55
C ILE A 20 -10.16 -14.53 -0.45
N LEU A 21 -9.21 -13.62 -0.27
CA LEU A 21 -9.32 -12.48 0.64
C LEU A 21 -9.33 -11.17 -0.15
N LEU A 22 -10.42 -10.41 -0.07
CA LEU A 22 -10.46 -9.02 -0.54
C LEU A 22 -10.09 -8.08 0.61
N ALA A 23 -8.96 -7.42 0.48
CA ALA A 23 -8.43 -6.56 1.53
C ALA A 23 -8.02 -5.19 0.98
N PRO A 24 -8.14 -4.12 1.78
CA PRO A 24 -7.58 -2.83 1.42
C PRO A 24 -6.05 -2.84 1.58
N GLY A 25 -5.35 -2.06 0.75
CA GLY A 25 -3.93 -1.83 0.86
C GLY A 25 -3.59 -0.41 0.38
N ASP A 26 -2.56 0.19 0.95
CA ASP A 26 -2.04 1.47 0.52
C ASP A 26 -0.54 1.37 0.21
N PRO A 27 -0.17 1.07 -1.05
CA PRO A 27 1.23 1.00 -1.45
C PRO A 27 1.90 2.38 -1.50
N SER A 28 1.15 3.47 -1.48
CA SER A 28 1.69 4.82 -1.61
C SER A 28 2.59 5.24 -0.45
N CYS A 29 2.47 4.59 0.71
CA CYS A 29 3.32 4.86 1.88
C CYS A 29 4.79 4.43 1.68
N PHE A 30 5.07 3.58 0.70
CA PHE A 30 6.44 3.10 0.39
C PHE A 30 7.16 3.97 -0.67
N GLY A 31 6.46 4.95 -1.26
CA GLY A 31 7.02 5.79 -2.32
C GLY A 31 7.35 4.99 -3.58
N ALA A 32 8.53 5.27 -4.14
CA ALA A 32 9.05 4.59 -5.32
C ALA A 32 10.14 3.54 -4.98
N ASP A 33 10.22 3.11 -3.73
CA ASP A 33 11.19 2.13 -3.28
C ASP A 33 10.63 0.71 -3.43
N PRO A 34 11.15 -0.10 -4.37
CA PRO A 34 10.66 -1.45 -4.58
C PRO A 34 10.97 -2.39 -3.41
N ASP A 35 12.07 -2.20 -2.69
CA ASP A 35 12.41 -3.02 -1.53
C ASP A 35 11.38 -2.86 -0.41
N LEU A 36 11.04 -1.63 -0.03
CA LEU A 36 10.04 -1.39 1.00
C LEU A 36 8.67 -1.97 0.62
N LEU A 37 8.27 -1.80 -0.65
CA LEU A 37 7.01 -2.33 -1.16
C LEU A 37 6.99 -3.86 -1.12
N LEU A 38 8.02 -4.50 -1.66
CA LEU A 38 8.06 -5.96 -1.78
C LEU A 38 8.25 -6.64 -0.43
N ASN A 39 9.05 -6.09 0.47
CA ASN A 39 9.20 -6.63 1.83
C ASN A 39 7.90 -6.54 2.64
N TRP A 40 7.09 -5.51 2.43
CA TRP A 40 5.79 -5.43 3.10
C TRP A 40 4.83 -6.52 2.62
N TRP A 41 4.70 -6.72 1.32
CA TRP A 41 3.68 -7.61 0.75
C TRP A 41 4.14 -9.06 0.58
N TYR A 42 5.43 -9.29 0.42
CA TYR A 42 6.00 -10.60 0.09
C TYR A 42 7.16 -11.01 0.99
N GLY A 43 7.58 -10.16 1.92
CA GLY A 43 8.68 -10.42 2.84
C GLY A 43 8.34 -11.47 3.91
N ASP A 44 9.34 -11.93 4.66
CA ASP A 44 9.17 -12.85 5.79
C ASP A 44 8.66 -12.09 7.03
N ASN A 45 7.43 -11.66 6.99
CA ASN A 45 6.76 -10.90 8.03
C ASN A 45 5.45 -11.59 8.46
N VAL A 46 4.78 -11.03 9.46
CA VAL A 46 3.53 -11.59 10.01
C VAL A 46 2.45 -11.78 8.93
N TRP A 47 2.32 -10.85 7.99
CA TRP A 47 1.36 -10.95 6.89
C TRP A 47 1.61 -12.22 6.07
N MET A 48 2.84 -12.41 5.60
CA MET A 48 3.22 -13.56 4.79
C MET A 48 3.18 -14.86 5.59
N GLN A 49 3.56 -14.81 6.85
CA GLN A 49 3.63 -16.01 7.72
C GLN A 49 2.25 -16.55 8.07
N THR A 50 1.26 -15.71 8.34
CA THR A 50 -0.03 -16.11 8.88
C THR A 50 -1.20 -15.95 7.92
N ARG A 51 -1.08 -15.08 6.93
CA ARG A 51 -2.21 -14.70 6.08
C ARG A 51 -2.03 -15.03 4.62
N CYS A 52 -0.84 -15.45 4.20
CA CYS A 52 -0.57 -15.81 2.82
C CYS A 52 0.12 -17.18 2.76
N PRO A 53 -0.53 -18.20 2.17
CA PRO A 53 0.02 -19.55 2.14
C PRO A 53 1.16 -19.74 1.12
N TRP A 54 1.58 -18.69 0.42
CA TRP A 54 2.60 -18.77 -0.63
C TRP A 54 4.03 -18.91 -0.12
N LYS A 55 4.28 -18.58 1.13
CA LYS A 55 5.60 -18.54 1.79
C LYS A 55 6.47 -19.79 1.57
N GLU A 56 5.87 -20.96 1.54
CA GLU A 56 6.61 -22.22 1.39
C GLU A 56 6.87 -22.64 -0.07
N SER A 57 6.42 -21.82 -1.04
CA SER A 57 6.60 -22.12 -2.46
C SER A 57 8.05 -21.88 -2.92
N ALA A 58 8.45 -22.62 -3.98
CA ALA A 58 9.75 -22.41 -4.62
C ALA A 58 9.87 -21.02 -5.24
N GLU A 59 8.76 -20.49 -5.73
CA GLU A 59 8.65 -19.16 -6.35
C GLU A 59 8.88 -18.06 -5.31
N TRP A 60 8.35 -18.21 -4.10
CA TRP A 60 8.59 -17.28 -3.00
C TRP A 60 10.08 -17.29 -2.58
N GLN A 61 10.69 -18.47 -2.48
CA GLN A 61 12.11 -18.59 -2.16
C GLN A 61 12.98 -17.93 -3.25
N LYS A 62 12.62 -18.13 -4.52
CA LYS A 62 13.30 -17.49 -5.65
C LYS A 62 13.15 -15.96 -5.61
N LEU A 63 11.94 -15.48 -5.31
CA LEU A 63 11.68 -14.03 -5.16
C LEU A 63 12.58 -13.42 -4.10
N HIS A 64 12.68 -14.04 -2.92
CA HIS A 64 13.53 -13.55 -1.84
C HIS A 64 15.00 -13.51 -2.23
N GLY A 65 15.53 -14.55 -2.88
CA GLY A 65 16.90 -14.56 -3.38
C GLY A 65 17.16 -13.41 -4.36
N LEU A 66 16.23 -13.13 -5.27
CA LEU A 66 16.33 -12.01 -6.21
C LEU A 66 16.23 -10.64 -5.53
N MET A 67 15.42 -10.49 -4.49
CA MET A 67 15.34 -9.26 -3.69
C MET A 67 16.69 -8.96 -3.01
N ASP A 68 17.32 -9.96 -2.40
CA ASP A 68 18.65 -9.82 -1.80
C ASP A 68 19.70 -9.45 -2.85
N GLU A 69 19.67 -10.07 -4.01
CA GLU A 69 20.56 -9.75 -5.12
C GLU A 69 20.32 -8.34 -5.67
N ALA A 70 19.07 -7.88 -5.74
CA ALA A 70 18.71 -6.53 -6.18
C ALA A 70 19.24 -5.48 -5.20
N LEU A 71 19.15 -5.74 -3.90
CA LEU A 71 19.71 -4.85 -2.87
C LEU A 71 21.24 -4.74 -2.94
N ALA A 72 21.92 -5.82 -3.35
CA ALA A 72 23.37 -5.85 -3.48
C ALA A 72 23.87 -5.25 -4.82
N ALA A 73 22.99 -5.07 -5.80
CA ALA A 73 23.32 -4.54 -7.12
C ALA A 73 23.10 -3.01 -7.20
N GLU A 74 23.63 -2.39 -8.24
CA GLU A 74 23.47 -0.95 -8.51
C GLU A 74 23.09 -0.70 -9.98
N GLY A 75 22.49 0.47 -10.24
CA GLY A 75 22.16 0.96 -11.59
C GLY A 75 21.26 0.03 -12.38
N ASP A 76 21.61 -0.21 -13.63
CA ASP A 76 20.80 -1.00 -14.55
C ASP A 76 20.67 -2.47 -14.12
N GLU A 77 21.68 -3.03 -13.48
CA GLU A 77 21.62 -4.40 -12.96
C GLU A 77 20.61 -4.52 -11.80
N GLN A 78 20.60 -3.56 -10.91
CA GLN A 78 19.61 -3.47 -9.84
C GLN A 78 18.19 -3.40 -10.41
N GLN A 79 17.97 -2.49 -11.36
CA GLN A 79 16.66 -2.35 -12.00
C GLN A 79 16.20 -3.64 -12.70
N LYS A 80 17.12 -4.33 -13.36
CA LYS A 80 16.81 -5.61 -14.01
C LYS A 80 16.35 -6.65 -12.99
N LYS A 81 17.02 -6.76 -11.84
CA LYS A 81 16.63 -7.71 -10.79
C LYS A 81 15.29 -7.38 -10.17
N TRP A 82 14.97 -6.09 -9.96
CA TRP A 82 13.63 -5.69 -9.53
C TRP A 82 12.55 -6.06 -10.55
N ASN A 83 12.82 -5.91 -11.84
CA ASN A 83 11.89 -6.33 -12.88
C ASN A 83 11.67 -7.85 -12.85
N GLU A 84 12.70 -8.66 -12.64
CA GLU A 84 12.58 -10.11 -12.48
C GLU A 84 11.75 -10.48 -11.23
N CYS A 85 11.84 -9.71 -10.13
CA CYS A 85 10.96 -9.87 -8.98
C CYS A 85 9.50 -9.62 -9.34
N PHE A 86 9.21 -8.54 -10.07
CA PHE A 86 7.86 -8.22 -10.52
C PHE A 86 7.30 -9.25 -11.49
N ASP A 87 8.12 -9.84 -12.36
CA ASP A 87 7.71 -10.92 -13.26
C ASP A 87 7.24 -12.16 -12.47
N ILE A 88 8.00 -12.58 -11.44
CA ILE A 88 7.59 -13.68 -10.56
C ILE A 88 6.25 -13.38 -9.88
N ILE A 89 6.07 -12.17 -9.39
CA ILE A 89 4.84 -11.75 -8.71
C ILE A 89 3.65 -11.77 -9.69
N ALA A 90 3.85 -11.26 -10.90
CA ALA A 90 2.82 -11.22 -11.93
C ALA A 90 2.42 -12.63 -12.38
N ASP A 91 3.39 -13.52 -12.58
CA ASP A 91 3.15 -14.90 -13.02
C ASP A 91 2.38 -15.73 -11.99
N ASN A 92 2.62 -15.48 -10.70
CA ASN A 92 1.97 -16.22 -9.62
C ASN A 92 0.65 -15.57 -9.15
N ALA A 93 0.47 -14.29 -9.37
CA ALA A 93 -0.75 -13.52 -9.05
C ALA A 93 -1.29 -13.74 -7.63
N VAL A 94 -0.39 -13.89 -6.65
CA VAL A 94 -0.75 -14.14 -5.24
C VAL A 94 -1.52 -12.98 -4.63
N LEU A 95 -1.15 -11.75 -5.01
CA LEU A 95 -1.88 -10.52 -4.74
C LEU A 95 -2.30 -9.90 -6.07
N TYR A 96 -3.59 -9.66 -6.21
CA TYR A 96 -4.17 -9.10 -7.44
C TYR A 96 -4.80 -7.74 -7.17
N PRO A 97 -4.23 -6.63 -7.66
CA PRO A 97 -4.83 -5.31 -7.53
C PRO A 97 -6.14 -5.24 -8.34
N VAL A 98 -7.27 -5.14 -7.65
CA VAL A 98 -8.60 -5.13 -8.28
C VAL A 98 -8.99 -3.71 -8.69
N VAL A 99 -8.74 -2.73 -7.82
CA VAL A 99 -9.16 -1.35 -8.02
C VAL A 99 -8.21 -0.39 -7.34
N HIS A 100 -7.97 0.74 -7.98
CA HIS A 100 -7.29 1.88 -7.36
C HIS A 100 -8.34 2.88 -6.88
N VAL A 101 -8.48 3.00 -5.57
CA VAL A 101 -9.41 3.97 -4.96
C VAL A 101 -8.76 5.35 -4.96
N LYS A 102 -9.48 6.34 -5.45
CA LYS A 102 -9.05 7.74 -5.36
C LYS A 102 -9.45 8.33 -4.02
N THR A 103 -8.50 8.93 -3.33
CA THR A 103 -8.82 9.79 -2.18
C THR A 103 -9.31 11.13 -2.70
N VAL A 104 -10.50 11.53 -2.27
CA VAL A 104 -11.09 12.82 -2.61
C VAL A 104 -11.19 13.65 -1.34
N SER A 105 -10.64 14.85 -1.39
CA SER A 105 -10.74 15.84 -0.32
C SER A 105 -11.50 17.05 -0.84
N ALA A 106 -12.34 17.64 -0.01
CA ALA A 106 -13.03 18.87 -0.30
C ALA A 106 -12.88 19.85 0.87
N SER A 107 -12.69 21.11 0.58
CA SER A 107 -12.65 22.18 1.56
C SER A 107 -13.32 23.42 0.96
N TRP A 108 -13.75 24.32 1.83
CA TRP A 108 -14.17 25.64 1.43
C TRP A 108 -12.93 26.55 1.35
N ASP A 109 -12.76 27.24 0.25
CA ASP A 109 -11.67 28.21 0.01
C ASP A 109 -12.14 29.67 0.09
N ASP A 110 -13.47 29.87 0.14
CA ASP A 110 -14.09 31.18 0.28
C ASP A 110 -15.01 31.18 1.52
N PRO A 111 -14.68 31.95 2.56
CA PRO A 111 -15.48 32.01 3.78
C PRO A 111 -16.87 32.59 3.58
N SER A 112 -17.09 33.38 2.53
CA SER A 112 -18.43 33.93 2.22
C SER A 112 -19.42 32.88 1.76
N THR A 113 -18.93 31.73 1.24
CA THR A 113 -19.74 30.62 0.75
C THR A 113 -19.74 29.43 1.73
N ALA A 114 -18.83 29.41 2.70
CA ALA A 114 -18.74 28.35 3.69
C ALA A 114 -19.93 28.41 4.68
N PRO A 115 -20.53 27.25 5.05
CA PRO A 115 -21.71 27.19 5.92
C PRO A 115 -21.50 27.80 7.31
N ASN A 116 -20.25 27.78 7.81
CA ASN A 116 -19.90 28.37 9.12
C ASN A 116 -19.13 29.70 9.01
N GLY A 117 -19.00 30.26 7.81
CA GLY A 117 -18.22 31.47 7.56
C GLY A 117 -16.72 31.30 7.71
N GLU A 118 -16.21 30.04 7.67
CA GLU A 118 -14.79 29.74 7.77
C GLU A 118 -14.32 28.91 6.56
N ALA A 119 -13.16 29.22 6.01
CA ALA A 119 -12.54 28.51 4.91
C ALA A 119 -11.06 28.24 5.17
N LEU A 120 -10.47 27.37 4.40
CA LEU A 120 -9.04 27.06 4.47
C LEU A 120 -8.30 27.77 3.33
N ASP A 121 -7.51 28.77 3.67
CA ASP A 121 -6.62 29.40 2.71
C ASP A 121 -5.32 28.60 2.54
N GLY A 122 -4.89 28.46 1.29
CA GLY A 122 -3.67 27.71 0.94
C GLY A 122 -3.82 26.19 0.98
N PHE A 123 -5.02 25.65 1.20
CA PHE A 123 -5.26 24.20 1.19
C PHE A 123 -5.25 23.65 -0.25
N LYS A 124 -4.34 22.72 -0.52
CA LYS A 124 -4.19 22.08 -1.85
C LYS A 124 -4.64 20.61 -1.86
N GLY A 125 -5.39 20.20 -0.85
CA GLY A 125 -5.82 18.84 -0.67
C GLY A 125 -4.89 18.01 0.23
N ILE A 126 -5.35 16.81 0.54
CA ILE A 126 -4.62 15.85 1.37
C ILE A 126 -4.08 14.76 0.45
N GLY A 127 -2.75 14.64 0.36
CA GLY A 127 -2.11 13.53 -0.33
C GLY A 127 -2.12 12.25 0.51
N THR A 128 -2.01 11.11 -0.12
CA THR A 128 -1.99 9.82 0.56
C THR A 128 -0.70 9.56 1.32
N THR A 129 0.41 10.15 0.88
CA THR A 129 1.75 9.92 1.45
C THR A 129 2.23 11.02 2.38
N SER A 130 1.63 12.19 2.34
CA SER A 130 1.99 13.29 3.24
C SER A 130 0.83 14.24 3.43
N MET A 131 0.51 14.52 4.68
CA MET A 131 -0.35 15.62 5.05
C MET A 131 0.51 16.74 5.58
N SER A 132 0.48 17.89 4.94
CA SER A 132 1.15 19.09 5.44
C SER A 132 0.17 20.24 5.47
N PHE A 133 -0.06 20.75 6.66
CA PHE A 133 -0.82 21.98 6.89
C PHE A 133 0.08 23.23 6.92
N ARG A 134 1.34 23.08 6.53
CA ARG A 134 2.26 24.23 6.45
C ARG A 134 1.78 25.22 5.38
N GLY A 135 1.53 26.44 5.78
CA GLY A 135 1.02 27.48 4.90
C GLY A 135 -0.50 27.45 4.69
N VAL A 136 -1.22 26.58 5.40
CA VAL A 136 -2.68 26.59 5.45
C VAL A 136 -3.15 27.45 6.62
N ALA A 137 -4.08 28.34 6.39
CA ALA A 137 -4.70 29.16 7.42
C ALA A 137 -6.23 29.05 7.38
N THR A 138 -6.87 29.16 8.54
CA THR A 138 -8.31 29.36 8.61
C THR A 138 -8.60 30.84 8.44
N VAL A 139 -9.43 31.20 7.48
CA VAL A 139 -9.93 32.55 7.23
C VAL A 139 -11.42 32.62 7.50
N LYS A 140 -11.87 33.78 7.98
CA LYS A 140 -13.27 34.06 8.26
C LYS A 140 -13.79 35.19 7.36
N ALA A 141 -15.08 35.15 7.10
CA ALA A 141 -15.79 36.22 6.41
C ALA A 141 -15.85 37.50 7.27
#